data_220ddae18b91ae0c79c2cf978a33b213
#
_entry.id   220ddae18b91ae0c79c2cf978a33b213
#
_cell.length_a   1.000
_cell.length_b   1.000
_cell.length_c   1.000
_cell.angle_alpha   90.00
_cell.angle_beta   90.00
_cell.angle_gamma   90.00
#
_symmetry.space_group_name_H-M   'P 1'
#
loop_
_entity.id
_entity.type
_entity.pdbx_description
1 polymer ?
#
loop_
_entity_poly.entity_id
_entity_poly.type
_entity_poly.pdbx_seq_one_letter_code
_entity_poly.pdbx_strand_id
1 'polypeptide(L)' 'RSLSKKEIAAAVEHFERALRALGYREGGADLLPRILATFRGILKRSGLSAPEAQMIKGLSRRIREKVLDTPEVPIE' A
#
# COMPACT_ATOMS: atom_id res chain seq x y z
N ARG A 1 -8.84 14.92 -12.57
CA ARG A 1 -7.60 14.90 -13.28
C ARG A 1 -6.69 13.79 -12.79
N SER A 2 -6.13 13.06 -13.70
CA SER A 2 -5.31 11.92 -13.36
C SER A 2 -3.92 12.34 -12.91
N LEU A 3 -3.36 11.57 -12.04
CA LEU A 3 -2.00 11.81 -11.58
C LEU A 3 -1.00 11.26 -12.58
N SER A 4 0.21 11.76 -12.49
CA SER A 4 1.29 11.28 -13.32
C SER A 4 1.74 9.90 -12.84
N LYS A 5 2.57 9.25 -13.67
CA LYS A 5 3.12 7.95 -13.30
C LYS A 5 3.90 8.04 -12.01
N LYS A 6 4.62 9.13 -11.83
CA LYS A 6 5.43 9.30 -10.65
C LYS A 6 4.57 9.39 -9.40
N GLU A 7 3.45 10.10 -9.50
CA GLU A 7 2.55 10.23 -8.37
C GLU A 7 1.86 8.91 -8.07
N ILE A 8 1.52 8.16 -9.10
CA ILE A 8 0.93 6.85 -8.89
C ILE A 8 1.93 5.91 -8.22
N ALA A 9 3.18 5.97 -8.66
CA ALA A 9 4.21 5.14 -8.05
C ALA A 9 4.37 5.46 -6.57
N ALA A 10 4.27 6.74 -6.22
CA ALA A 10 4.38 7.13 -4.82
C ALA A 10 3.24 6.54 -3.99
N ALA A 11 2.03 6.55 -4.54
CA ALA A 11 0.89 5.98 -3.83
C ALA A 11 1.06 4.48 -3.65
N VAL A 12 1.57 3.81 -4.67
CA VAL A 12 1.81 2.38 -4.57
C VAL A 12 2.86 2.10 -3.50
N GLU A 13 3.87 2.95 -3.44
CA GLU A 13 4.91 2.75 -2.45
C GLU A 13 4.38 2.89 -1.03
N HIS A 14 3.50 3.85 -0.81
CA HIS A 14 2.87 3.98 0.49
C HIS A 14 2.07 2.74 0.84
N PHE A 15 1.36 2.22 -0.13
CA PHE A 15 0.56 1.03 0.08
C PHE A 15 1.44 -0.17 0.38
N GLU A 16 2.56 -0.26 -0.31
CA GLU A 16 3.50 -1.35 -0.06
C GLU A 16 4.02 -1.32 1.37
N ARG A 17 4.35 -0.14 1.86
CA ARG A 17 4.83 -0.02 3.23
C ARG A 17 3.78 -0.47 4.23
N ALA A 18 2.53 -0.14 3.96
CA ALA A 18 1.45 -0.56 4.84
C ALA A 18 1.32 -2.07 4.86
N LEU A 19 1.40 -2.69 3.69
CA LEU A 19 1.28 -4.14 3.62
C LEU A 19 2.44 -4.82 4.34
N ARG A 20 3.63 -4.28 4.18
CA ARG A 20 4.77 -4.87 4.87
C ARG A 20 4.62 -4.74 6.39
N ALA A 21 4.07 -3.61 6.83
CA ALA A 21 3.85 -3.42 8.25
C ALA A 21 2.84 -4.43 8.78
N LEU A 22 1.89 -4.81 7.96
CA LEU A 22 0.90 -5.81 8.36
C LEU A 22 1.44 -7.23 8.32
N GLY A 23 2.65 -7.41 7.82
CA GLY A 23 3.24 -8.73 7.80
C GLY A 23 3.26 -9.40 6.45
N TYR A 24 2.79 -8.72 5.44
CA TYR A 24 2.88 -9.27 4.09
C TYR A 24 4.31 -9.16 3.64
N ARG A 25 4.98 -10.27 3.63
CA ARG A 25 6.37 -10.29 3.24
C ARG A 25 6.61 -11.33 2.21
N GLU A 26 7.82 -11.35 1.75
CA GLU A 26 8.16 -12.28 0.70
C GLU A 26 8.18 -13.71 1.18
N GLY A 27 8.13 -13.93 2.46
CA GLY A 27 8.10 -15.28 2.96
C GLY A 27 6.93 -16.06 2.40
N GLY A 28 5.93 -15.35 1.96
CA GLY A 28 4.74 -16.00 1.46
C GLY A 28 4.74 -16.17 -0.04
N ALA A 29 5.82 -16.55 -0.60
CA ALA A 29 5.80 -16.98 -1.99
C ALA A 29 5.25 -15.94 -2.94
N ASP A 30 5.86 -14.82 -3.07
CA ASP A 30 5.51 -13.85 -4.10
C ASP A 30 4.14 -13.19 -3.96
N LEU A 31 3.50 -13.36 -2.84
CA LEU A 31 2.19 -12.77 -2.69
C LEU A 31 2.26 -11.24 -2.75
N LEU A 32 3.21 -10.66 -2.04
CA LEU A 32 3.31 -9.21 -2.02
C LEU A 32 3.62 -8.63 -3.39
N PRO A 33 4.61 -9.12 -4.12
CA PRO A 33 4.86 -8.59 -5.46
C PRO A 33 3.66 -8.73 -6.38
N ARG A 34 2.91 -9.81 -6.26
CA ARG A 34 1.74 -10.01 -7.10
C ARG A 34 0.64 -9.03 -6.77
N ILE A 35 0.42 -8.79 -5.49
CA ILE A 35 -0.58 -7.82 -5.08
C ILE A 35 -0.21 -6.45 -5.62
N LEU A 36 1.05 -6.07 -5.48
CA LEU A 36 1.48 -4.75 -5.92
C LEU A 36 1.41 -4.62 -7.43
N ALA A 37 1.77 -5.67 -8.15
CA ALA A 37 1.70 -5.63 -9.60
C ALA A 37 0.26 -5.48 -10.07
N THR A 38 -0.65 -6.20 -9.45
CA THR A 38 -2.05 -6.12 -9.79
C THR A 38 -2.60 -4.73 -9.48
N PHE A 39 -2.25 -4.21 -8.31
CA PHE A 39 -2.71 -2.90 -7.90
C PHE A 39 -2.19 -1.83 -8.86
N ARG A 40 -0.92 -1.91 -9.20
CA ARG A 40 -0.32 -0.96 -10.13
C ARG A 40 -0.98 -1.04 -11.50
N GLY A 41 -1.29 -2.25 -11.94
CA GLY A 41 -1.97 -2.43 -13.21
C GLY A 41 -3.34 -1.80 -13.23
N ILE A 42 -4.07 -1.95 -12.14
CA ILE A 42 -5.40 -1.34 -12.04
C ILE A 42 -5.28 0.18 -12.11
N LEU A 43 -4.35 0.74 -11.38
CA LEU A 43 -4.18 2.18 -11.37
C LEU A 43 -3.78 2.72 -12.73
N LYS A 44 -2.96 1.97 -13.44
CA LYS A 44 -2.55 2.39 -14.77
C LYS A 44 -3.71 2.43 -15.74
N ARG A 45 -4.59 1.44 -15.65
CA ARG A 45 -5.73 1.38 -16.56
C ARG A 45 -6.80 2.40 -16.19
N SER A 46 -7.04 2.55 -14.91
CA SER A 46 -8.13 3.41 -14.44
C SER A 46 -7.70 4.83 -14.21
N GLY A 47 -6.42 5.03 -14.01
CA GLY A 47 -5.95 6.33 -13.59
C GLY A 47 -6.17 6.50 -12.10
N LEU A 48 -5.70 7.60 -11.60
CA LEU A 48 -5.82 7.89 -10.18
C LEU A 48 -5.96 9.38 -10.02
N SER A 49 -7.02 9.80 -9.37
CA SER A 49 -7.22 11.22 -9.13
C SER A 49 -6.48 11.64 -7.87
N ALA A 50 -6.28 12.94 -7.72
CA ALA A 50 -5.59 13.44 -6.55
C ALA A 50 -6.32 13.09 -5.25
N PRO A 51 -7.64 13.23 -5.16
CA PRO A 51 -8.33 12.81 -3.95
C PRO A 51 -8.16 11.34 -3.65
N GLU A 52 -8.17 10.51 -4.69
CA GLU A 52 -8.01 9.08 -4.48
C GLU A 52 -6.61 8.76 -3.98
N ALA A 53 -5.61 9.45 -4.52
CA ALA A 53 -4.25 9.24 -4.06
C ALA A 53 -4.10 9.64 -2.59
N GLN A 54 -4.74 10.74 -2.20
CA GLN A 54 -4.70 11.17 -0.82
C GLN A 54 -5.35 10.15 0.08
N MET A 55 -6.44 9.56 -0.37
CA MET A 55 -7.12 8.55 0.40
C MET A 55 -6.22 7.32 0.59
N ILE A 56 -5.57 6.89 -0.47
CA ILE A 56 -4.68 5.74 -0.38
C ILE A 56 -3.52 6.03 0.56
N LYS A 57 -2.93 7.20 0.45
CA LYS A 57 -1.81 7.56 1.31
C LYS A 57 -2.25 7.67 2.76
N GLY A 58 -3.39 8.29 2.99
CA GLY A 58 -3.91 8.43 4.34
C GLY A 58 -4.23 7.10 4.98
N LEU A 59 -4.87 6.24 4.21
CA LEU A 59 -5.20 4.92 4.70
C LEU A 59 -3.93 4.11 5.00
N SER A 60 -2.98 4.18 4.09
CA SER A 60 -1.73 3.47 4.28
C SER A 60 -1.01 3.95 5.53
N ARG A 61 -1.00 5.24 5.75
CA ARG A 61 -0.37 5.78 6.94
C ARG A 61 -1.09 5.33 8.20
N ARG A 62 -2.41 5.33 8.18
CA ARG A 62 -3.16 4.90 9.34
C ARG A 62 -2.90 3.43 9.66
N ILE A 63 -2.78 2.62 8.65
CA ILE A 63 -2.46 1.22 8.86
C ILE A 63 -1.10 1.08 9.53
N ARG A 64 -0.12 1.82 9.04
CA ARG A 64 1.22 1.75 9.60
C ARG A 64 1.23 2.24 11.04
N GLU A 65 0.55 3.34 11.29
CA GLU A 65 0.50 3.89 12.64
C GLU A 65 -0.18 2.94 13.60
N LYS A 66 -1.23 2.32 13.13
CA LYS A 66 -1.97 1.39 13.97
C LYS A 66 -1.13 0.19 14.33
N VAL A 67 -0.40 -0.33 13.37
CA VAL A 67 0.46 -1.46 13.62
C VAL A 67 1.58 -1.10 14.59
N LEU A 68 2.18 0.06 14.39
CA LEU A 68 3.27 0.50 15.25
C LEU A 68 2.79 0.83 16.65
N ASP A 69 1.58 1.33 16.75
CA ASP A 69 1.01 1.72 18.02
C ASP A 69 0.56 0.53 18.85
N THR A 70 0.20 -0.52 18.19
CA THR A 70 -0.31 -1.69 18.87
C THR A 70 0.85 -2.40 19.55
N PRO A 71 0.77 -2.61 20.84
CA PRO A 71 1.85 -3.35 21.51
C PRO A 71 1.96 -4.71 20.87
N GLU A 72 3.18 -5.15 20.78
CA GLU A 72 3.40 -6.45 20.23
C GLU A 72 2.76 -7.48 21.12
N VAL A 73 1.81 -8.18 20.60
CA VAL A 73 1.11 -9.17 21.38
C VAL A 73 1.77 -10.51 21.16
N PRO A 74 2.26 -11.10 22.21
CA PRO A 74 2.88 -12.43 22.05
C PRO A 74 1.82 -13.39 21.57
N ILE A 75 2.19 -14.16 20.63
CA ILE A 75 1.30 -15.14 20.11
C ILE A 75 1.42 -16.38 20.97
N GLU A 76 0.40 -16.73 21.57
CA GLU A 76 0.48 -17.90 22.41
C GLU A 76 0.11 -19.11 21.73
#